data_42a3b4336390194e77f3422288e94152
#
_entry.id   42a3b4336390194e77f3422288e94152
#
_cell.length_a   1.000
_cell.length_b   1.000
_cell.length_c   1.000
_cell.angle_alpha   90.00
_cell.angle_beta   90.00
_cell.angle_gamma   90.00
#
_symmetry.space_group_name_H-M   'P 1'
#
loop_
_entity.id
_entity.type
_entity.pdbx_description
1 polymer ?
#
loop_
_entity_poly.entity_id
_entity_poly.type
_entity_poly.pdbx_seq_one_letter_code
_entity_poly.pdbx_strand_id
1 'polypeptide(L)'
;MERHLRVLFFVEGYTDIRFVVGLSSICRLVVAVPSRPYVESGLKQRLAQSSASVRVDEINGGRLGFQLRSFVYLWQRARDFDVILSQEALRGSLNANVIGSLQGVPVVMSMGSSPVESFRCRRIRGQINWAKAVLGETVIWTLLRINGRLAARCLGIGPYLRDVAARFCPRTQIGLHHGVDTDYFRPADHAERAELRRKLDLPVEKFMIFCSSRISHEKDSETVLKAAALARTRGLDAVLINLGGGYKEFLHLAGQLHLPEAGSWVLGRPAAHPMTELADYFRAADVLVQASLAEGLGFSPLEALACGTPVVATAVGGMAVQLKGYARLTPLRDPEAMAEQFLWVWANPDQARAQALQGREFVIREWNRQKAFVDLLRVLETVVRKDQFADKRKRNGN
;
A
#
# COMPACT_ATOMS: atom_id res chain seq x y z
N MET A 1 -34.57 2.94 10.84
CA MET A 1 -33.34 3.70 10.45
C MET A 1 -32.13 2.88 10.88
N GLU A 2 -31.42 2.29 9.93
CA GLU A 2 -30.17 1.62 10.24
C GLU A 2 -29.19 2.65 10.80
N ARG A 3 -28.66 2.37 11.99
CA ARG A 3 -27.73 3.23 12.69
C ARG A 3 -26.37 3.12 12.00
N HIS A 4 -26.04 4.05 11.11
CA HIS A 4 -24.71 4.09 10.51
C HIS A 4 -23.64 4.23 11.59
N LEU A 5 -22.65 3.35 11.54
CA LEU A 5 -21.51 3.33 12.45
C LEU A 5 -20.72 4.65 12.36
N ARG A 6 -20.38 5.25 13.50
CA ARG A 6 -19.52 6.44 13.57
C ARG A 6 -18.09 5.99 13.74
N VAL A 7 -17.25 6.20 12.72
CA VAL A 7 -15.87 5.74 12.68
C VAL A 7 -14.93 6.92 12.71
N LEU A 8 -13.97 6.89 13.63
CA LEU A 8 -12.78 7.74 13.56
C LEU A 8 -11.67 6.97 12.85
N PHE A 9 -11.30 7.39 11.65
CA PHE A 9 -10.10 6.88 10.98
C PHE A 9 -8.90 7.73 11.37
N PHE A 10 -8.04 7.16 12.20
CA PHE A 10 -6.87 7.82 12.75
C PHE A 10 -5.61 7.45 11.97
N VAL A 11 -4.92 8.44 11.42
CA VAL A 11 -3.77 8.28 10.52
C VAL A 11 -2.56 9.03 11.08
N GLU A 12 -1.40 8.37 11.17
CA GLU A 12 -0.13 9.01 11.59
C GLU A 12 0.68 9.56 10.40
N GLY A 13 0.43 9.09 9.19
CA GLY A 13 1.23 9.41 8.01
C GLY A 13 0.41 9.65 6.75
N TYR A 14 0.83 9.03 5.67
CA TYR A 14 0.11 9.08 4.39
C TYR A 14 -1.00 8.02 4.36
N THR A 15 -2.13 8.34 3.73
CA THR A 15 -3.20 7.38 3.46
C THR A 15 -3.68 7.48 2.03
N ASP A 16 -4.28 6.40 1.55
CA ASP A 16 -4.78 6.32 0.18
C ASP A 16 -6.22 6.88 0.10
N ILE A 17 -6.46 7.77 -0.86
CA ILE A 17 -7.80 8.33 -1.10
C ILE A 17 -8.84 7.23 -1.37
N ARG A 18 -8.46 6.15 -2.06
CA ARG A 18 -9.36 5.03 -2.37
C ARG A 18 -9.90 4.37 -1.11
N PHE A 19 -9.07 4.29 -0.07
CA PHE A 19 -9.49 3.77 1.24
C PHE A 19 -10.43 4.75 1.94
N VAL A 20 -10.10 6.04 1.94
CA VAL A 20 -10.93 7.08 2.59
C VAL A 20 -12.31 7.16 1.93
N VAL A 21 -12.36 7.23 0.60
CA VAL A 21 -13.62 7.28 -0.17
C VAL A 21 -14.45 6.01 0.04
N GLY A 22 -13.82 4.84 -0.02
CA GLY A 22 -14.53 3.58 0.21
C GLY A 22 -15.03 3.44 1.66
N LEU A 23 -14.25 3.87 2.64
CA LEU A 23 -14.68 3.85 4.05
C LEU A 23 -15.86 4.80 4.29
N SER A 24 -15.87 5.97 3.65
CA SER A 24 -16.98 6.94 3.76
C SER A 24 -18.31 6.43 3.16
N SER A 25 -18.25 5.45 2.26
CA SER A 25 -19.44 4.84 1.67
C SER A 25 -20.14 3.83 2.58
N ILE A 26 -19.46 3.34 3.62
CA ILE A 26 -19.97 2.30 4.52
C ILE A 26 -20.22 2.78 5.96
N CYS A 27 -19.79 3.99 6.32
CA CYS A 27 -19.96 4.51 7.68
C CYS A 27 -19.96 6.06 7.70
N ARG A 28 -20.35 6.64 8.84
CA ARG A 28 -20.12 8.07 9.11
C ARG A 28 -18.68 8.27 9.52
N LEU A 29 -17.89 8.85 8.61
CA LEU A 29 -16.44 8.93 8.71
C LEU A 29 -15.96 10.31 9.17
N VAL A 30 -15.07 10.32 10.16
CA VAL A 30 -14.15 11.42 10.45
C VAL A 30 -12.73 10.90 10.28
N VAL A 31 -11.90 11.64 9.55
CA VAL A 31 -10.49 11.28 9.34
C VAL A 31 -9.62 12.26 10.12
N ALA A 32 -8.86 11.77 11.09
CA ALA A 32 -7.88 12.57 11.82
C ALA A 32 -6.48 12.32 11.24
N VAL A 33 -5.86 13.37 10.70
CA VAL A 33 -4.59 13.28 9.96
C VAL A 33 -3.60 14.35 10.40
N PRO A 34 -2.28 14.11 10.32
CA PRO A 34 -1.30 15.17 10.46
C PRO A 34 -1.36 16.13 9.26
N SER A 35 -1.41 17.44 9.52
CA SER A 35 -1.64 18.47 8.48
C SER A 35 -0.61 18.42 7.36
N ARG A 36 0.68 18.25 7.67
CA ARG A 36 1.74 18.23 6.66
C ARG A 36 1.61 17.06 5.67
N PRO A 37 1.54 15.78 6.07
CA PRO A 37 1.30 14.67 5.15
C PRO A 37 -0.01 14.79 4.37
N TYR A 38 -1.06 15.35 4.97
CA TYR A 38 -2.35 15.54 4.31
C TYR A 38 -2.26 16.46 3.09
N VAL A 39 -1.49 17.55 3.21
CA VAL A 39 -1.25 18.50 2.10
C VAL A 39 -0.24 17.94 1.10
N GLU A 40 0.94 17.49 1.57
CA GLU A 40 2.04 17.04 0.71
C GLU A 40 1.70 15.80 -0.13
N SER A 41 0.82 14.92 0.36
CA SER A 41 0.35 13.76 -0.41
C SER A 41 -0.64 14.11 -1.53
N GLY A 42 -1.15 15.35 -1.55
CA GLY A 42 -2.24 15.75 -2.43
C GLY A 42 -3.62 15.20 -2.01
N LEU A 43 -3.72 14.54 -0.84
CA LEU A 43 -4.98 13.97 -0.36
C LEU A 43 -6.05 15.06 -0.17
N LYS A 44 -5.66 16.23 0.36
CA LYS A 44 -6.56 17.39 0.53
C LYS A 44 -7.22 17.79 -0.78
N GLN A 45 -6.43 17.98 -1.83
CA GLN A 45 -6.92 18.38 -3.15
C GLN A 45 -7.80 17.29 -3.77
N ARG A 46 -7.38 16.03 -3.69
CA ARG A 46 -8.13 14.90 -4.26
C ARG A 46 -9.47 14.68 -3.56
N LEU A 47 -9.52 14.83 -2.23
CA LEU A 47 -10.78 14.74 -1.48
C LEU A 47 -11.74 15.89 -1.84
N ALA A 48 -11.23 17.11 -2.03
CA ALA A 48 -12.04 18.25 -2.47
C ALA A 48 -12.64 18.05 -3.87
N GLN A 49 -11.99 17.26 -4.73
CA GLN A 49 -12.46 16.89 -6.07
C GLN A 49 -13.37 15.66 -6.09
N SER A 50 -13.43 14.91 -4.99
CA SER A 50 -14.27 13.72 -4.88
C SER A 50 -15.70 14.08 -4.45
N SER A 51 -16.67 13.24 -4.79
CA SER A 51 -18.04 13.33 -4.31
C SER A 51 -18.23 12.84 -2.87
N ALA A 52 -17.18 12.39 -2.20
CA ALA A 52 -17.24 11.80 -0.88
C ALA A 52 -17.46 12.87 0.21
N SER A 53 -18.50 12.71 1.03
CA SER A 53 -18.71 13.54 2.20
C SER A 53 -17.86 13.03 3.37
N VAL A 54 -16.65 13.60 3.51
CA VAL A 54 -15.69 13.22 4.55
C VAL A 54 -15.30 14.45 5.38
N ARG A 55 -15.51 14.35 6.69
CA ARG A 55 -14.94 15.35 7.61
C ARG A 55 -13.48 15.00 7.90
N VAL A 56 -12.58 15.97 7.75
CA VAL A 56 -11.16 15.82 8.06
C VAL A 56 -10.78 16.76 9.20
N ASP A 57 -10.26 16.18 10.28
CA ASP A 57 -9.74 16.91 11.42
C ASP A 57 -8.20 16.91 11.31
N GLU A 58 -7.61 18.07 10.99
CA GLU A 58 -6.17 18.24 10.82
C GLU A 58 -5.49 18.42 12.18
N ILE A 59 -4.48 17.60 12.48
CA ILE A 59 -3.66 17.70 13.70
C ILE A 59 -2.30 18.29 13.34
N ASN A 60 -2.07 19.53 13.74
CA ASN A 60 -0.83 20.25 13.48
C ASN A 60 0.34 19.71 14.32
N GLY A 61 1.56 19.92 13.82
CA GLY A 61 2.82 19.66 14.55
C GLY A 61 3.80 18.78 13.80
N GLY A 62 5.09 18.89 14.16
CA GLY A 62 6.11 17.92 13.76
C GLY A 62 5.91 16.59 14.49
N ARG A 63 6.79 15.61 14.26
CA ARG A 63 6.65 14.23 14.77
C ARG A 63 6.27 14.12 16.26
N LEU A 64 6.97 14.84 17.14
CA LEU A 64 6.67 14.83 18.59
C LEU A 64 5.41 15.64 18.92
N GLY A 65 5.25 16.81 18.32
CA GLY A 65 4.07 17.65 18.51
C GLY A 65 2.78 16.95 18.05
N PHE A 66 2.82 16.18 16.98
CA PHE A 66 1.70 15.34 16.55
C PHE A 66 1.34 14.30 17.62
N GLN A 67 2.32 13.61 18.21
CA GLN A 67 2.04 12.58 19.23
C GLN A 67 1.32 13.17 20.45
N LEU A 68 1.77 14.32 20.94
CA LEU A 68 1.13 15.00 22.08
C LEU A 68 -0.27 15.51 21.72
N ARG A 69 -0.41 16.19 20.57
CA ARG A 69 -1.70 16.77 20.17
C ARG A 69 -2.71 15.69 19.77
N SER A 70 -2.28 14.59 19.17
CA SER A 70 -3.15 13.47 18.86
C SER A 70 -3.66 12.77 20.13
N PHE A 71 -2.83 12.70 21.19
CA PHE A 71 -3.27 12.20 22.49
C PHE A 71 -4.40 13.07 23.07
N VAL A 72 -4.22 14.41 23.07
CA VAL A 72 -5.25 15.36 23.53
C VAL A 72 -6.50 15.29 22.65
N TYR A 73 -6.35 15.27 21.33
CA TYR A 73 -7.46 15.14 20.40
C TYR A 73 -8.28 13.87 20.67
N LEU A 74 -7.62 12.74 20.78
CA LEU A 74 -8.28 11.46 21.08
C LEU A 74 -8.95 11.48 22.44
N TRP A 75 -8.31 12.07 23.47
CA TRP A 75 -8.91 12.20 24.80
C TRP A 75 -10.23 12.98 24.76
N GLN A 76 -10.29 14.04 23.99
CA GLN A 76 -11.47 14.91 23.87
C GLN A 76 -12.56 14.31 22.98
N ARG A 77 -12.21 13.54 21.96
CA ARG A 77 -13.11 13.19 20.87
C ARG A 77 -13.44 11.70 20.75
N ALA A 78 -12.67 10.79 21.35
CA ALA A 78 -12.84 9.35 21.14
C ALA A 78 -14.29 8.87 21.40
N ARG A 79 -14.94 9.40 22.44
CA ARG A 79 -16.33 9.04 22.79
C ARG A 79 -17.40 9.49 21.80
N ASP A 80 -17.06 10.36 20.85
CA ASP A 80 -17.97 10.75 19.77
C ASP A 80 -18.16 9.62 18.74
N PHE A 81 -17.31 8.59 18.81
CA PHE A 81 -17.25 7.50 17.83
C PHE A 81 -17.59 6.15 18.45
N ASP A 82 -18.13 5.26 17.63
CA ASP A 82 -18.44 3.88 18.04
C ASP A 82 -17.20 2.98 17.96
N VAL A 83 -16.23 3.34 17.11
CA VAL A 83 -14.95 2.63 16.93
C VAL A 83 -13.87 3.56 16.35
N ILE A 84 -12.63 3.33 16.75
CA ILE A 84 -11.45 3.96 16.15
C ILE A 84 -10.78 2.94 15.23
N LEU A 85 -10.63 3.28 13.95
CA LEU A 85 -9.80 2.55 12.99
C LEU A 85 -8.46 3.25 12.89
N SER A 86 -7.39 2.63 13.39
CA SER A 86 -6.05 3.20 13.35
C SER A 86 -5.25 2.60 12.20
N GLN A 87 -4.73 3.46 11.34
CA GLN A 87 -3.79 3.05 10.31
C GLN A 87 -2.41 2.90 10.94
N GLU A 88 -1.75 1.75 10.65
CA GLU A 88 -0.47 1.33 11.19
C GLU A 88 -0.51 0.83 12.65
N ALA A 89 0.57 0.21 13.10
CA ALA A 89 0.60 -0.51 14.38
C ALA A 89 1.68 0.01 15.35
N LEU A 90 2.16 1.25 15.17
CA LEU A 90 3.21 1.85 16.00
C LEU A 90 2.69 2.98 16.90
N ARG A 91 3.35 4.14 16.87
CA ARG A 91 3.13 5.24 17.83
C ARG A 91 1.74 5.85 17.82
N GLY A 92 1.19 6.12 16.62
CA GLY A 92 -0.16 6.66 16.50
C GLY A 92 -1.21 5.69 17.03
N SER A 93 -1.07 4.41 16.68
CA SER A 93 -1.93 3.37 17.25
C SER A 93 -1.80 3.24 18.77
N LEU A 94 -0.63 3.52 19.34
CA LEU A 94 -0.46 3.51 20.80
C LEU A 94 -1.37 4.53 21.47
N ASN A 95 -1.39 5.78 20.98
CA ASN A 95 -2.28 6.80 21.49
C ASN A 95 -3.76 6.39 21.38
N ALA A 96 -4.16 5.88 20.21
CA ALA A 96 -5.51 5.39 19.97
C ALA A 96 -5.88 4.24 20.91
N ASN A 97 -5.00 3.24 21.07
CA ASN A 97 -5.24 2.09 21.91
C ASN A 97 -5.31 2.43 23.41
N VAL A 98 -4.41 3.31 23.88
CA VAL A 98 -4.42 3.75 25.29
C VAL A 98 -5.69 4.52 25.60
N ILE A 99 -6.04 5.51 24.77
CA ILE A 99 -7.24 6.32 24.99
C ILE A 99 -8.51 5.50 24.79
N GLY A 100 -8.56 4.66 23.76
CA GLY A 100 -9.68 3.76 23.52
C GLY A 100 -9.94 2.84 24.73
N SER A 101 -8.88 2.24 25.29
CA SER A 101 -8.97 1.42 26.50
C SER A 101 -9.50 2.20 27.72
N LEU A 102 -8.99 3.44 27.92
CA LEU A 102 -9.41 4.28 29.06
C LEU A 102 -10.83 4.80 28.92
N GLN A 103 -11.32 4.99 27.72
CA GLN A 103 -12.64 5.56 27.45
C GLN A 103 -13.70 4.54 27.02
N GLY A 104 -13.35 3.26 26.93
CA GLY A 104 -14.26 2.20 26.51
C GLY A 104 -14.65 2.30 25.03
N VAL A 105 -13.74 2.80 24.17
CA VAL A 105 -13.96 2.87 22.72
C VAL A 105 -13.05 1.84 22.05
N PRO A 106 -13.60 0.84 21.36
CA PRO A 106 -12.79 -0.20 20.75
C PRO A 106 -11.91 0.34 19.62
N VAL A 107 -10.67 -0.18 19.53
CA VAL A 107 -9.71 0.21 18.49
C VAL A 107 -9.40 -0.98 17.60
N VAL A 108 -9.59 -0.79 16.30
CA VAL A 108 -9.16 -1.72 15.26
C VAL A 108 -7.89 -1.16 14.60
N MET A 109 -6.80 -1.91 14.66
CA MET A 109 -5.56 -1.54 13.97
C MET A 109 -5.52 -2.15 12.59
N SER A 110 -5.06 -1.39 11.59
CA SER A 110 -4.77 -1.88 10.24
C SER A 110 -3.27 -1.85 9.99
N MET A 111 -2.68 -2.97 9.60
CA MET A 111 -1.26 -3.11 9.35
C MET A 111 -1.00 -3.35 7.86
N GLY A 112 -0.54 -2.30 7.15
CA GLY A 112 -0.27 -2.31 5.71
C GLY A 112 1.17 -2.63 5.34
N SER A 113 2.09 -2.58 6.31
CA SER A 113 3.50 -2.92 6.15
C SER A 113 4.04 -3.55 7.43
N SER A 114 5.14 -4.29 7.34
CA SER A 114 5.89 -4.77 8.50
C SER A 114 6.88 -3.70 8.95
N PRO A 115 6.64 -3.02 10.09
CA PRO A 115 7.56 -1.98 10.55
C PRO A 115 8.98 -2.52 10.86
N VAL A 116 9.08 -3.77 11.25
CA VAL A 116 10.37 -4.44 11.53
C VAL A 116 11.15 -4.64 10.24
N GLU A 117 10.50 -5.13 9.17
CA GLU A 117 11.15 -5.35 7.88
C GLU A 117 11.53 -4.05 7.21
N SER A 118 10.64 -3.06 7.24
CA SER A 118 10.93 -1.71 6.76
C SER A 118 12.15 -1.10 7.48
N PHE A 119 12.26 -1.32 8.78
CA PHE A 119 13.43 -0.88 9.54
C PHE A 119 14.71 -1.66 9.18
N ARG A 120 14.60 -2.98 8.91
CA ARG A 120 15.72 -3.82 8.45
C ARG A 120 16.27 -3.39 7.11
N CYS A 121 15.44 -2.85 6.21
CA CYS A 121 15.91 -2.32 4.92
C CYS A 121 16.98 -1.23 5.09
N ARG A 122 16.92 -0.43 6.16
CA ARG A 122 17.96 0.57 6.47
C ARG A 122 19.32 -0.06 6.76
N ARG A 123 19.33 -1.23 7.41
CA ARG A 123 20.57 -2.00 7.63
C ARG A 123 21.08 -2.60 6.33
N ILE A 124 20.21 -3.18 5.53
CA ILE A 124 20.56 -3.75 4.21
C ILE A 124 21.23 -2.69 3.32
N ARG A 125 20.80 -1.43 3.43
CA ARG A 125 21.37 -0.28 2.72
C ARG A 125 22.56 0.37 3.44
N GLY A 126 23.07 -0.19 4.52
CA GLY A 126 24.20 0.36 5.26
C GLY A 126 23.91 1.67 6.01
N GLN A 127 22.65 2.09 6.15
CA GLN A 127 22.27 3.35 6.78
C GLN A 127 22.33 3.32 8.32
N ILE A 128 22.32 2.14 8.91
CA ILE A 128 22.44 1.92 10.36
C ILE A 128 23.37 0.75 10.65
N ASN A 129 24.11 0.85 11.75
CA ASN A 129 24.97 -0.23 12.23
C ASN A 129 24.15 -1.30 13.00
N TRP A 130 24.80 -2.41 13.30
CA TRP A 130 24.18 -3.57 13.98
C TRP A 130 23.55 -3.20 15.34
N ALA A 131 24.25 -2.44 16.19
CA ALA A 131 23.75 -2.07 17.52
C ALA A 131 22.46 -1.23 17.45
N LYS A 132 22.43 -0.24 16.55
CA LYS A 132 21.22 0.57 16.30
C LYS A 132 20.10 -0.28 15.72
N ALA A 133 20.42 -1.30 14.90
CA ALA A 133 19.42 -2.19 14.34
C ALA A 133 18.75 -3.04 15.44
N VAL A 134 19.53 -3.66 16.33
CA VAL A 134 19.01 -4.48 17.44
C VAL A 134 18.14 -3.63 18.38
N LEU A 135 18.65 -2.47 18.80
CA LEU A 135 17.90 -1.57 19.68
C LEU A 135 16.57 -1.12 19.04
N GLY A 136 16.63 -0.70 17.79
CA GLY A 136 15.43 -0.24 17.07
C GLY A 136 14.40 -1.35 16.88
N GLU A 137 14.83 -2.56 16.52
CA GLU A 137 13.92 -3.72 16.41
C GLU A 137 13.29 -4.07 17.76
N THR A 138 14.05 -4.01 18.85
CA THR A 138 13.53 -4.26 20.22
C THR A 138 12.44 -3.24 20.58
N VAL A 139 12.68 -1.96 20.32
CA VAL A 139 11.68 -0.89 20.56
C VAL A 139 10.43 -1.13 19.72
N ILE A 140 10.59 -1.43 18.43
CA ILE A 140 9.46 -1.69 17.53
C ILE A 140 8.65 -2.89 18.04
N TRP A 141 9.28 -4.01 18.38
CA TRP A 141 8.58 -5.19 18.91
C TRP A 141 7.87 -4.92 20.23
N THR A 142 8.45 -4.10 21.09
CA THR A 142 7.81 -3.70 22.36
C THR A 142 6.54 -2.92 22.10
N LEU A 143 6.60 -1.91 21.22
CA LEU A 143 5.43 -1.11 20.83
C LEU A 143 4.34 -1.97 20.17
N LEU A 144 4.72 -2.89 19.28
CA LEU A 144 3.79 -3.81 18.63
C LEU A 144 3.06 -4.70 19.66
N ARG A 145 3.79 -5.23 20.66
CA ARG A 145 3.20 -6.07 21.71
C ARG A 145 2.25 -5.30 22.62
N ILE A 146 2.59 -4.07 22.97
CA ILE A 146 1.69 -3.19 23.77
C ILE A 146 0.42 -2.93 22.96
N ASN A 147 0.55 -2.48 21.73
CA ASN A 147 -0.56 -2.23 20.84
C ASN A 147 -1.44 -3.47 20.63
N GLY A 148 -0.83 -4.63 20.39
CA GLY A 148 -1.56 -5.87 20.15
C GLY A 148 -2.34 -6.39 21.36
N ARG A 149 -1.92 -6.05 22.59
CA ARG A 149 -2.66 -6.36 23.83
C ARG A 149 -3.86 -5.44 24.01
N LEU A 150 -3.71 -4.16 23.70
CA LEU A 150 -4.75 -3.14 23.91
C LEU A 150 -5.80 -3.13 22.79
N ALA A 151 -5.40 -3.37 21.55
CA ALA A 151 -6.30 -3.33 20.40
C ALA A 151 -7.42 -4.36 20.50
N ALA A 152 -8.65 -3.96 20.16
CA ALA A 152 -9.78 -4.87 20.04
C ALA A 152 -9.60 -5.88 18.89
N ARG A 153 -8.95 -5.46 17.81
CA ARG A 153 -8.63 -6.28 16.64
C ARG A 153 -7.41 -5.71 15.88
N CYS A 154 -6.64 -6.60 15.22
CA CYS A 154 -5.64 -6.19 14.25
C CYS A 154 -5.96 -6.78 12.87
N LEU A 155 -5.96 -5.94 11.83
CA LEU A 155 -6.14 -6.32 10.43
C LEU A 155 -4.78 -6.33 9.74
N GLY A 156 -4.22 -7.49 9.49
CA GLY A 156 -3.05 -7.63 8.61
C GLY A 156 -3.51 -7.60 7.15
N ILE A 157 -2.98 -6.69 6.34
CA ILE A 157 -3.39 -6.60 4.93
C ILE A 157 -2.81 -7.79 4.16
N GLY A 158 -3.66 -8.78 3.91
CA GLY A 158 -3.32 -10.05 3.32
C GLY A 158 -2.77 -11.10 4.28
N PRO A 159 -2.62 -12.35 3.81
CA PRO A 159 -2.21 -13.48 4.63
C PRO A 159 -0.85 -13.27 5.30
N TYR A 160 0.14 -12.75 4.56
CA TYR A 160 1.48 -12.51 5.07
C TYR A 160 1.49 -11.57 6.29
N LEU A 161 0.86 -10.38 6.16
CA LEU A 161 0.81 -9.43 7.26
C LEU A 161 -0.11 -9.88 8.40
N ARG A 162 -1.13 -10.69 8.12
CA ARG A 162 -1.90 -11.36 9.16
C ARG A 162 -1.01 -12.25 10.03
N ASP A 163 -0.12 -13.04 9.41
CA ASP A 163 0.79 -13.94 10.14
C ASP A 163 1.87 -13.15 10.90
N VAL A 164 2.36 -12.04 10.35
CA VAL A 164 3.25 -11.12 11.07
C VAL A 164 2.52 -10.49 12.27
N ALA A 165 1.29 -10.03 12.10
CA ALA A 165 0.49 -9.41 13.17
C ALA A 165 0.11 -10.41 14.26
N ALA A 166 -0.13 -11.67 13.93
CA ALA A 166 -0.44 -12.73 14.90
C ALA A 166 0.69 -12.97 15.93
N ARG A 167 1.93 -12.58 15.61
CA ARG A 167 3.08 -12.67 16.55
C ARG A 167 2.97 -11.70 17.74
N PHE A 168 2.15 -10.66 17.64
CA PHE A 168 2.00 -9.67 18.71
C PHE A 168 0.54 -9.36 19.08
N CYS A 169 -0.42 -9.72 18.27
CA CYS A 169 -1.85 -9.54 18.54
C CYS A 169 -2.61 -10.85 18.31
N PRO A 170 -3.11 -11.52 19.39
CA PRO A 170 -3.86 -12.77 19.23
C PRO A 170 -5.22 -12.56 18.53
N ARG A 171 -5.75 -11.34 18.53
CA ARG A 171 -7.01 -10.98 17.88
C ARG A 171 -6.78 -10.44 16.48
N THR A 172 -6.07 -11.21 15.63
CA THR A 172 -5.69 -10.82 14.27
C THR A 172 -6.54 -11.53 13.24
N GLN A 173 -6.84 -10.84 12.14
CA GLN A 173 -7.47 -11.39 10.95
C GLN A 173 -6.97 -10.71 9.68
N ILE A 174 -7.31 -11.28 8.52
CA ILE A 174 -6.99 -10.68 7.22
C ILE A 174 -7.86 -9.45 7.01
N GLY A 175 -7.23 -8.35 6.58
CA GLY A 175 -7.88 -7.17 6.01
C GLY A 175 -7.51 -7.04 4.54
N LEU A 176 -8.40 -6.47 3.74
CA LEU A 176 -8.18 -6.25 2.30
C LEU A 176 -7.88 -4.78 1.97
N HIS A 177 -7.81 -3.90 2.98
CA HIS A 177 -7.65 -2.46 2.81
C HIS A 177 -8.69 -1.89 1.82
N HIS A 178 -8.27 -1.18 0.75
CA HIS A 178 -9.21 -0.67 -0.26
C HIS A 178 -9.58 -1.71 -1.33
N GLY A 179 -8.95 -2.89 -1.33
CA GLY A 179 -9.11 -3.85 -2.43
C GLY A 179 -8.65 -3.30 -3.78
N VAL A 180 -9.01 -3.99 -4.85
CA VAL A 180 -8.76 -3.54 -6.22
C VAL A 180 -10.11 -3.32 -6.90
N ASP A 181 -10.27 -2.15 -7.52
CA ASP A 181 -11.43 -1.83 -8.36
C ASP A 181 -11.24 -2.48 -9.73
N THR A 182 -11.77 -3.68 -9.90
CA THR A 182 -11.56 -4.50 -11.10
C THR A 182 -12.37 -4.05 -12.33
N ASP A 183 -13.25 -3.08 -12.17
CA ASP A 183 -13.96 -2.43 -13.27
C ASP A 183 -13.11 -1.27 -13.82
N TYR A 184 -12.43 -0.55 -12.96
CA TYR A 184 -11.48 0.49 -13.33
C TYR A 184 -10.15 -0.10 -13.81
N PHE A 185 -9.55 -1.03 -13.06
CA PHE A 185 -8.38 -1.81 -13.47
C PHE A 185 -8.83 -3.01 -14.28
N ARG A 186 -8.99 -2.83 -15.59
CA ARG A 186 -9.45 -3.84 -16.54
C ARG A 186 -8.46 -4.02 -17.69
N PRO A 187 -8.45 -5.16 -18.36
CA PRO A 187 -7.61 -5.36 -19.54
C PRO A 187 -7.93 -4.37 -20.67
N ALA A 188 -6.90 -4.04 -21.44
CA ALA A 188 -7.00 -3.37 -22.72
C ALA A 188 -6.67 -4.35 -23.84
N ASP A 189 -7.36 -4.23 -24.98
CA ASP A 189 -6.94 -4.89 -26.19
C ASP A 189 -5.75 -4.17 -26.85
N HIS A 190 -5.26 -4.69 -27.97
CA HIS A 190 -4.08 -4.14 -28.64
C HIS A 190 -4.33 -2.70 -29.16
N ALA A 191 -5.51 -2.45 -29.73
CA ALA A 191 -5.85 -1.13 -30.28
C ALA A 191 -5.99 -0.09 -29.18
N GLU A 192 -6.69 -0.43 -28.11
CA GLU A 192 -6.84 0.41 -26.92
C GLU A 192 -5.50 0.71 -26.26
N ARG A 193 -4.58 -0.27 -26.19
CA ARG A 193 -3.23 -0.07 -25.64
C ARG A 193 -2.44 0.95 -26.46
N ALA A 194 -2.47 0.86 -27.78
CA ALA A 194 -1.78 1.79 -28.67
C ALA A 194 -2.36 3.22 -28.52
N GLU A 195 -3.68 3.35 -28.38
CA GLU A 195 -4.34 4.64 -28.14
C GLU A 195 -3.95 5.23 -26.78
N LEU A 196 -3.94 4.42 -25.72
CA LEU A 196 -3.50 4.84 -24.40
C LEU A 196 -2.05 5.33 -24.41
N ARG A 197 -1.15 4.65 -25.13
CA ARG A 197 0.24 5.12 -25.28
C ARG A 197 0.31 6.49 -25.95
N ARG A 198 -0.44 6.71 -27.01
CA ARG A 198 -0.50 8.05 -27.68
C ARG A 198 -1.07 9.11 -26.73
N LYS A 199 -2.17 8.81 -26.02
CA LYS A 199 -2.79 9.71 -25.03
C LYS A 199 -1.82 10.12 -23.91
N LEU A 200 -0.97 9.19 -23.48
CA LEU A 200 -0.03 9.37 -22.38
C LEU A 200 1.34 9.90 -22.84
N ASP A 201 1.49 10.23 -24.14
CA ASP A 201 2.76 10.64 -24.75
C ASP A 201 3.87 9.61 -24.47
N LEU A 202 3.59 8.33 -24.81
CA LEU A 202 4.48 7.21 -24.61
C LEU A 202 4.80 6.52 -25.95
N PRO A 203 6.00 5.93 -26.11
CA PRO A 203 6.37 5.22 -27.31
C PRO A 203 5.43 4.05 -27.60
N VAL A 204 4.85 4.02 -28.81
CA VAL A 204 3.87 2.98 -29.19
C VAL A 204 4.55 1.64 -29.46
N GLU A 205 5.68 1.65 -30.15
CA GLU A 205 6.35 0.44 -30.65
C GLU A 205 7.36 -0.17 -29.67
N LYS A 206 7.80 0.57 -28.66
CA LYS A 206 8.80 0.10 -27.70
C LYS A 206 8.19 -0.80 -26.63
N PHE A 207 8.97 -1.76 -26.13
CA PHE A 207 8.59 -2.56 -24.96
C PHE A 207 8.55 -1.68 -23.72
N MET A 208 7.38 -1.55 -23.10
CA MET A 208 7.15 -0.65 -21.98
C MET A 208 7.27 -1.39 -20.65
N ILE A 209 8.35 -1.11 -19.91
CA ILE A 209 8.53 -1.53 -18.51
C ILE A 209 7.97 -0.42 -17.62
N PHE A 210 6.96 -0.73 -16.83
CA PHE A 210 6.30 0.22 -15.95
C PHE A 210 6.67 -0.01 -14.49
N CYS A 211 7.10 1.04 -13.80
CA CYS A 211 7.45 1.05 -12.38
C CYS A 211 6.56 2.05 -11.64
N SER A 212 5.51 1.57 -10.99
CA SER A 212 4.62 2.39 -10.16
C SER A 212 5.10 2.41 -8.72
N SER A 213 6.21 3.09 -8.44
CA SER A 213 6.71 3.18 -7.06
C SER A 213 7.42 4.50 -6.78
N ARG A 214 7.19 5.00 -5.56
CA ARG A 214 7.99 6.11 -5.02
C ARG A 214 9.41 5.63 -4.71
N ILE A 215 10.36 6.53 -4.70
CA ILE A 215 11.70 6.24 -4.16
C ILE A 215 11.62 6.18 -2.62
N SER A 216 12.03 5.06 -2.07
CA SER A 216 12.16 4.86 -0.62
C SER A 216 13.22 3.79 -0.32
N HIS A 217 13.58 3.64 0.95
CA HIS A 217 14.57 2.64 1.36
C HIS A 217 14.08 1.19 1.20
N GLU A 218 12.78 0.97 1.05
CA GLU A 218 12.17 -0.34 0.79
C GLU A 218 12.11 -0.68 -0.70
N LYS A 219 12.13 0.35 -1.58
CA LYS A 219 12.04 0.15 -3.04
C LYS A 219 13.43 0.19 -3.66
N ASP A 220 13.80 -0.87 -4.33
CA ASP A 220 15.13 -1.02 -4.92
C ASP A 220 15.15 -0.55 -6.38
N SER A 221 15.03 0.76 -6.55
CA SER A 221 15.02 1.40 -7.88
C SER A 221 16.33 1.16 -8.66
N GLU A 222 17.44 0.96 -7.95
CA GLU A 222 18.74 0.66 -8.58
C GLU A 222 18.70 -0.68 -9.32
N THR A 223 18.13 -1.73 -8.70
CA THR A 223 17.96 -3.04 -9.34
C THR A 223 17.08 -2.92 -10.59
N VAL A 224 15.97 -2.16 -10.53
CA VAL A 224 15.09 -1.93 -11.69
C VAL A 224 15.84 -1.28 -12.85
N LEU A 225 16.56 -0.19 -12.57
CA LEU A 225 17.32 0.55 -13.58
C LEU A 225 18.41 -0.32 -14.23
N LYS A 226 19.18 -1.04 -13.43
CA LYS A 226 20.23 -1.97 -13.92
C LYS A 226 19.63 -3.11 -14.74
N ALA A 227 18.52 -3.69 -14.29
CA ALA A 227 17.84 -4.78 -15.02
C ALA A 227 17.32 -4.32 -16.40
N ALA A 228 16.70 -3.13 -16.45
CA ALA A 228 16.22 -2.57 -17.71
C ALA A 228 17.40 -2.27 -18.68
N ALA A 229 18.50 -1.72 -18.17
CA ALA A 229 19.71 -1.50 -18.95
C ALA A 229 20.30 -2.82 -19.51
N LEU A 230 20.41 -3.86 -18.67
CA LEU A 230 20.89 -5.18 -19.09
C LEU A 230 19.98 -5.82 -20.15
N ALA A 231 18.65 -5.72 -20.00
CA ALA A 231 17.74 -6.23 -21.01
C ALA A 231 17.92 -5.49 -22.36
N ARG A 232 18.16 -4.18 -22.33
CA ARG A 232 18.46 -3.39 -23.53
C ARG A 232 19.77 -3.80 -24.21
N THR A 233 20.84 -4.03 -23.45
CA THR A 233 22.12 -4.53 -24.04
C THR A 233 21.98 -5.91 -24.68
N ARG A 234 20.94 -6.67 -24.32
CA ARG A 234 20.59 -7.98 -24.88
C ARG A 234 19.57 -7.89 -26.02
N GLY A 235 19.32 -6.69 -26.54
CA GLY A 235 18.52 -6.47 -27.75
C GLY A 235 17.05 -6.06 -27.50
N LEU A 236 16.60 -5.92 -26.25
CA LEU A 236 15.25 -5.45 -25.98
C LEU A 236 15.14 -3.92 -26.18
N ASP A 237 14.41 -3.47 -27.21
CA ASP A 237 14.14 -2.03 -27.36
C ASP A 237 13.06 -1.59 -26.37
N ALA A 238 13.49 -1.38 -25.12
CA ALA A 238 12.59 -1.04 -24.03
C ALA A 238 12.66 0.43 -23.62
N VAL A 239 11.54 0.93 -23.10
CA VAL A 239 11.44 2.16 -22.32
C VAL A 239 11.00 1.82 -20.90
N LEU A 240 11.67 2.42 -19.91
CA LEU A 240 11.34 2.27 -18.50
C LEU A 240 10.63 3.54 -18.02
N ILE A 241 9.42 3.40 -17.50
CA ILE A 241 8.62 4.51 -17.02
C ILE A 241 8.46 4.40 -15.50
N ASN A 242 8.94 5.39 -14.77
CA ASN A 242 8.66 5.55 -13.35
C ASN A 242 7.53 6.56 -13.15
N LEU A 243 6.47 6.11 -12.45
CA LEU A 243 5.34 6.95 -12.08
C LEU A 243 5.24 7.05 -10.57
N GLY A 244 5.31 8.25 -10.04
CA GLY A 244 5.10 8.44 -8.61
C GLY A 244 5.84 9.62 -8.00
N GLY A 245 5.67 9.77 -6.69
CA GLY A 245 6.46 10.74 -5.92
C GLY A 245 7.93 10.33 -5.90
N GLY A 246 8.83 11.25 -6.22
CA GLY A 246 10.26 10.96 -6.35
C GLY A 246 10.72 10.56 -7.75
N TYR A 247 9.90 10.78 -8.78
CA TYR A 247 10.31 10.47 -10.16
C TYR A 247 11.55 11.28 -10.62
N LYS A 248 11.76 12.49 -10.09
CA LYS A 248 12.97 13.28 -10.38
C LYS A 248 14.21 12.64 -9.77
N GLU A 249 14.11 12.12 -8.56
CA GLU A 249 15.16 11.36 -7.89
C GLU A 249 15.44 10.04 -8.61
N PHE A 250 14.41 9.42 -9.21
CA PHE A 250 14.58 8.23 -10.04
C PHE A 250 15.40 8.54 -11.29
N LEU A 251 15.11 9.65 -11.99
CA LEU A 251 15.89 10.11 -13.15
C LEU A 251 17.32 10.49 -12.74
N HIS A 252 17.48 11.14 -11.59
CA HIS A 252 18.81 11.48 -11.07
C HIS A 252 19.63 10.20 -10.76
N LEU A 253 19.00 9.20 -10.13
CA LEU A 253 19.65 7.90 -9.89
C LEU A 253 20.09 7.22 -11.19
N ALA A 254 19.26 7.26 -12.24
CA ALA A 254 19.64 6.73 -13.55
C ALA A 254 20.92 7.40 -14.11
N GLY A 255 21.04 8.72 -13.97
CA GLY A 255 22.25 9.47 -14.32
C GLY A 255 23.47 9.08 -13.47
N GLN A 256 23.30 8.92 -12.15
CA GLN A 256 24.37 8.51 -11.24
C GLN A 256 24.90 7.09 -11.52
N LEU A 257 24.06 6.20 -12.03
CA LEU A 257 24.47 4.85 -12.42
C LEU A 257 25.22 4.79 -13.75
N HIS A 258 25.42 5.92 -14.43
CA HIS A 258 26.09 6.03 -15.72
C HIS A 258 25.56 5.04 -16.76
N LEU A 259 24.23 4.81 -16.76
CA LEU A 259 23.60 3.90 -17.71
C LEU A 259 23.67 4.49 -19.12
N PRO A 260 24.08 3.71 -20.14
CA PRO A 260 24.19 4.20 -21.52
C PRO A 260 22.83 4.78 -21.99
N GLU A 261 22.89 5.99 -22.55
CA GLU A 261 21.71 6.68 -23.14
C GLU A 261 20.46 6.75 -22.24
N ALA A 262 20.62 6.73 -20.91
CA ALA A 262 19.50 6.68 -19.97
C ALA A 262 18.44 7.76 -20.25
N GLY A 263 18.84 8.95 -20.69
CA GLY A 263 17.92 10.04 -21.02
C GLY A 263 16.96 9.75 -22.19
N SER A 264 17.24 8.74 -23.02
CA SER A 264 16.40 8.37 -24.17
C SER A 264 15.38 7.27 -23.87
N TRP A 265 15.57 6.50 -22.79
CA TRP A 265 14.72 5.35 -22.49
C TRP A 265 14.22 5.28 -21.03
N VAL A 266 14.71 6.14 -20.13
CA VAL A 266 14.17 6.27 -18.77
C VAL A 266 13.29 7.50 -18.69
N LEU A 267 12.00 7.30 -18.46
CA LEU A 267 11.01 8.35 -18.35
C LEU A 267 10.49 8.44 -16.92
N GLY A 268 10.41 9.66 -16.38
CA GLY A 268 9.82 9.94 -15.09
C GLY A 268 8.55 10.74 -15.23
N ARG A 269 7.51 10.37 -14.50
CA ARG A 269 6.21 11.08 -14.49
C ARG A 269 5.75 11.31 -13.04
N PRO A 270 5.08 12.43 -12.75
CA PRO A 270 4.47 12.65 -11.44
C PRO A 270 3.41 11.58 -11.15
N ALA A 271 3.01 11.48 -9.88
CA ALA A 271 1.97 10.51 -9.50
C ALA A 271 0.64 10.82 -10.20
N ALA A 272 0.10 9.83 -10.89
CA ALA A 272 -1.22 9.86 -11.49
C ALA A 272 -2.33 9.78 -10.42
N HIS A 273 -3.52 10.26 -10.75
CA HIS A 273 -4.66 10.12 -9.86
C HIS A 273 -5.11 8.65 -9.80
N PRO A 274 -5.18 8.03 -8.60
CA PRO A 274 -5.33 6.58 -8.47
C PRO A 274 -6.70 6.03 -8.87
N MET A 275 -7.71 6.90 -9.04
CA MET A 275 -9.07 6.50 -9.39
C MET A 275 -9.49 6.90 -10.81
N THR A 276 -8.68 7.69 -11.53
CA THR A 276 -9.07 8.22 -12.84
C THR A 276 -7.99 8.12 -13.92
N GLU A 277 -6.72 7.99 -13.53
CA GLU A 277 -5.60 8.04 -14.48
C GLU A 277 -4.67 6.81 -14.37
N LEU A 278 -4.49 6.28 -13.17
CA LEU A 278 -3.46 5.27 -12.89
C LEU A 278 -3.65 3.98 -13.71
N ALA A 279 -4.89 3.55 -13.94
CA ALA A 279 -5.18 2.33 -14.70
C ALA A 279 -4.67 2.41 -16.15
N ASP A 280 -4.66 3.60 -16.75
CA ASP A 280 -4.20 3.79 -18.12
C ASP A 280 -2.72 3.43 -18.28
N TYR A 281 -1.88 3.72 -17.28
CA TYR A 281 -0.47 3.33 -17.29
C TYR A 281 -0.27 1.82 -17.17
N PHE A 282 -1.03 1.15 -16.30
CA PHE A 282 -0.98 -0.32 -16.20
C PHE A 282 -1.43 -0.98 -17.50
N ARG A 283 -2.50 -0.47 -18.12
CA ARG A 283 -3.07 -0.98 -19.37
C ARG A 283 -2.16 -0.71 -20.57
N ALA A 284 -1.40 0.39 -20.56
CA ALA A 284 -0.43 0.74 -21.59
C ALA A 284 0.86 -0.11 -21.52
N ALA A 285 1.19 -0.68 -20.36
CA ALA A 285 2.45 -1.38 -20.12
C ALA A 285 2.47 -2.79 -20.73
N ASP A 286 3.67 -3.25 -21.12
CA ASP A 286 3.93 -4.65 -21.47
C ASP A 286 4.27 -5.47 -20.22
N VAL A 287 4.90 -4.83 -19.23
CA VAL A 287 5.21 -5.46 -17.94
C VAL A 287 5.25 -4.41 -16.82
N LEU A 288 4.66 -4.76 -15.67
CA LEU A 288 4.93 -4.05 -14.42
C LEU A 288 6.16 -4.62 -13.75
N VAL A 289 7.04 -3.76 -13.24
CA VAL A 289 8.15 -4.16 -12.38
C VAL A 289 8.00 -3.60 -10.97
N GLN A 290 8.25 -4.44 -9.96
CA GLN A 290 8.37 -4.02 -8.57
C GLN A 290 9.51 -4.73 -7.86
N ALA A 291 10.65 -4.03 -7.69
CA ALA A 291 11.78 -4.48 -6.90
C ALA A 291 11.70 -3.91 -5.48
N SER A 292 11.13 -4.65 -4.55
CA SER A 292 11.07 -4.24 -3.14
C SER A 292 12.00 -5.10 -2.28
N LEU A 293 12.65 -4.48 -1.30
CA LEU A 293 13.42 -5.18 -0.25
C LEU A 293 12.51 -5.63 0.90
N ALA A 294 11.39 -4.96 1.08
CA ALA A 294 10.30 -5.33 1.98
C ALA A 294 8.97 -4.87 1.38
N GLU A 295 7.97 -5.74 1.44
CA GLU A 295 6.64 -5.44 0.91
C GLU A 295 5.56 -6.20 1.70
N GLY A 296 4.56 -5.47 2.19
CA GLY A 296 3.47 -6.06 2.93
C GLY A 296 2.51 -6.86 2.05
N LEU A 297 2.14 -6.30 0.91
CA LEU A 297 1.21 -6.90 -0.04
C LEU A 297 1.64 -6.72 -1.49
N GLY A 298 1.86 -5.47 -1.91
CA GLY A 298 2.09 -5.11 -3.32
C GLY A 298 0.78 -4.83 -4.06
N PHE A 299 0.13 -3.70 -3.78
CA PHE A 299 -1.08 -3.30 -4.50
C PHE A 299 -0.82 -3.07 -5.99
N SER A 300 0.28 -2.41 -6.38
CA SER A 300 0.60 -2.19 -7.80
C SER A 300 0.69 -3.48 -8.63
N PRO A 301 1.34 -4.56 -8.16
CA PRO A 301 1.24 -5.87 -8.79
C PRO A 301 -0.19 -6.41 -8.94
N LEU A 302 -1.03 -6.27 -7.92
CA LEU A 302 -2.43 -6.73 -8.00
C LEU A 302 -3.25 -5.89 -9.00
N GLU A 303 -3.01 -4.58 -9.05
CA GLU A 303 -3.62 -3.66 -10.02
C GLU A 303 -3.18 -3.97 -11.45
N ALA A 304 -1.89 -4.30 -11.66
CA ALA A 304 -1.38 -4.76 -12.95
C ALA A 304 -2.02 -6.07 -13.39
N LEU A 305 -2.09 -7.07 -12.50
CA LEU A 305 -2.78 -8.33 -12.78
C LEU A 305 -4.26 -8.10 -13.11
N ALA A 306 -4.93 -7.18 -12.39
CA ALA A 306 -6.30 -6.79 -12.70
C ALA A 306 -6.45 -6.23 -14.13
N CYS A 307 -5.42 -5.53 -14.63
CA CYS A 307 -5.34 -5.05 -16.02
C CYS A 307 -4.89 -6.14 -17.02
N GLY A 308 -4.62 -7.36 -16.59
CA GLY A 308 -4.04 -8.41 -17.44
C GLY A 308 -2.61 -8.09 -17.87
N THR A 309 -1.92 -7.23 -17.14
CA THR A 309 -0.54 -6.83 -17.40
C THR A 309 0.42 -7.76 -16.68
N PRO A 310 1.39 -8.38 -17.39
CA PRO A 310 2.42 -9.22 -16.80
C PRO A 310 3.18 -8.50 -15.67
N VAL A 311 3.59 -9.25 -14.66
CA VAL A 311 4.30 -8.71 -13.49
C VAL A 311 5.63 -9.41 -13.30
N VAL A 312 6.70 -8.61 -13.14
CA VAL A 312 8.01 -9.05 -12.65
C VAL A 312 8.24 -8.40 -11.28
N ALA A 313 8.47 -9.20 -10.26
CA ALA A 313 8.60 -8.68 -8.90
C ALA A 313 9.62 -9.47 -8.08
N THR A 314 10.18 -8.84 -7.04
CA THR A 314 11.03 -9.56 -6.08
C THR A 314 10.21 -10.48 -5.18
N ALA A 315 10.75 -11.67 -4.88
CA ALA A 315 10.11 -12.67 -4.02
C ALA A 315 10.25 -12.30 -2.54
N VAL A 316 9.53 -11.26 -2.09
CA VAL A 316 9.63 -10.77 -0.71
C VAL A 316 8.25 -10.56 -0.07
N GLY A 317 8.16 -10.86 1.23
CA GLY A 317 6.98 -10.56 2.05
C GLY A 317 5.66 -11.05 1.43
N GLY A 318 4.69 -10.16 1.37
CA GLY A 318 3.38 -10.47 0.79
C GLY A 318 3.42 -10.74 -0.71
N MET A 319 4.37 -10.15 -1.47
CA MET A 319 4.50 -10.44 -2.90
C MET A 319 4.88 -11.90 -3.15
N ALA A 320 5.81 -12.46 -2.36
CA ALA A 320 6.19 -13.87 -2.49
C ALA A 320 5.02 -14.84 -2.27
N VAL A 321 4.06 -14.44 -1.42
CA VAL A 321 2.87 -15.25 -1.11
C VAL A 321 1.76 -15.05 -2.14
N GLN A 322 1.42 -13.78 -2.42
CA GLN A 322 0.24 -13.44 -3.23
C GLN A 322 0.44 -13.60 -4.75
N LEU A 323 1.69 -13.41 -5.21
CA LEU A 323 1.97 -13.41 -6.65
C LEU A 323 2.47 -14.76 -7.17
N LYS A 324 2.66 -15.74 -6.28
CA LYS A 324 3.14 -17.08 -6.66
C LYS A 324 2.19 -17.73 -7.67
N GLY A 325 2.73 -18.07 -8.84
CA GLY A 325 1.97 -18.64 -9.95
C GLY A 325 1.36 -17.60 -10.91
N TYR A 326 1.22 -16.34 -10.50
CA TYR A 326 0.60 -15.28 -11.31
C TYR A 326 1.60 -14.25 -11.83
N ALA A 327 2.82 -14.21 -11.29
CA ALA A 327 3.88 -13.29 -11.66
C ALA A 327 5.23 -14.01 -11.78
N ARG A 328 6.17 -13.35 -12.44
CA ARG A 328 7.58 -13.75 -12.52
C ARG A 328 8.31 -13.21 -11.30
N LEU A 329 8.71 -14.10 -10.39
CA LEU A 329 9.38 -13.71 -9.15
C LEU A 329 10.90 -13.87 -9.28
N THR A 330 11.64 -12.87 -8.78
CA THR A 330 13.12 -12.82 -8.83
C THR A 330 13.71 -12.73 -7.42
N PRO A 331 14.98 -13.12 -7.22
CA PRO A 331 15.70 -12.82 -5.99
C PRO A 331 15.79 -11.30 -5.75
N LEU A 332 16.06 -10.94 -4.48
CA LEU A 332 16.32 -9.57 -4.07
C LEU A 332 17.66 -9.08 -4.62
N ARG A 333 17.71 -7.84 -5.08
CA ARG A 333 18.95 -7.18 -5.54
C ARG A 333 19.69 -7.93 -6.65
N ASP A 334 18.95 -8.62 -7.49
CA ASP A 334 19.47 -9.39 -8.62
C ASP A 334 18.97 -8.79 -9.95
N PRO A 335 19.69 -7.81 -10.52
CA PRO A 335 19.30 -7.20 -11.78
C PRO A 335 19.42 -8.15 -12.96
N GLU A 336 20.31 -9.16 -12.92
CA GLU A 336 20.44 -10.18 -13.95
C GLU A 336 19.19 -11.05 -14.04
N ALA A 337 18.78 -11.65 -12.92
CA ALA A 337 17.57 -12.45 -12.88
C ALA A 337 16.32 -11.64 -13.27
N MET A 338 16.26 -10.35 -12.91
CA MET A 338 15.16 -9.48 -13.29
C MET A 338 15.18 -9.15 -14.80
N ALA A 339 16.34 -8.90 -15.39
CA ALA A 339 16.50 -8.67 -16.83
C ALA A 339 16.07 -9.91 -17.63
N GLU A 340 16.43 -11.11 -17.19
CA GLU A 340 15.98 -12.36 -17.79
C GLU A 340 14.46 -12.48 -17.81
N GLN A 341 13.77 -12.03 -16.76
CA GLN A 341 12.31 -12.05 -16.75
C GLN A 341 11.70 -11.02 -17.72
N PHE A 342 12.31 -9.85 -17.92
CA PHE A 342 11.87 -8.91 -18.96
C PHE A 342 12.02 -9.51 -20.36
N LEU A 343 13.17 -10.12 -20.64
CA LEU A 343 13.42 -10.81 -21.91
C LEU A 343 12.47 -12.00 -22.13
N TRP A 344 12.16 -12.74 -21.07
CA TRP A 344 11.19 -13.82 -21.15
C TRP A 344 9.78 -13.31 -21.50
N VAL A 345 9.32 -12.23 -20.84
CA VAL A 345 8.00 -11.62 -21.16
C VAL A 345 7.97 -11.13 -22.60
N TRP A 346 9.06 -10.53 -23.07
CA TRP A 346 9.19 -10.05 -24.45
C TRP A 346 9.14 -11.20 -25.46
N ALA A 347 9.86 -12.29 -25.19
CA ALA A 347 9.91 -13.46 -26.07
C ALA A 347 8.66 -14.33 -26.02
N ASN A 348 7.83 -14.24 -24.94
CA ASN A 348 6.66 -15.09 -24.70
C ASN A 348 5.43 -14.25 -24.34
N PRO A 349 5.00 -13.27 -25.16
CA PRO A 349 3.96 -12.32 -24.80
C PRO A 349 2.62 -12.96 -24.48
N ASP A 350 2.20 -13.98 -25.24
CA ASP A 350 0.91 -14.68 -25.06
C ASP A 350 0.90 -15.48 -23.75
N GLN A 351 1.98 -16.17 -23.44
CA GLN A 351 2.10 -16.92 -22.18
C GLN A 351 2.13 -15.98 -20.97
N ALA A 352 2.87 -14.87 -21.07
CA ALA A 352 2.93 -13.86 -20.01
C ALA A 352 1.56 -13.22 -19.76
N ARG A 353 0.82 -12.91 -20.83
CA ARG A 353 -0.53 -12.37 -20.75
C ARG A 353 -1.53 -13.39 -20.19
N ALA A 354 -1.46 -14.64 -20.61
CA ALA A 354 -2.30 -15.72 -20.06
C ALA A 354 -2.07 -15.89 -18.55
N GLN A 355 -0.82 -15.87 -18.10
CA GLN A 355 -0.49 -15.92 -16.68
C GLN A 355 -1.06 -14.72 -15.92
N ALA A 356 -0.96 -13.50 -16.47
CA ALA A 356 -1.51 -12.28 -15.85
C ALA A 356 -3.05 -12.32 -15.80
N LEU A 357 -3.73 -12.89 -16.79
CA LEU A 357 -5.20 -13.06 -16.78
C LEU A 357 -5.66 -14.07 -15.71
N GLN A 358 -4.92 -15.15 -15.47
CA GLN A 358 -5.17 -16.01 -14.31
C GLN A 358 -5.01 -15.24 -12.99
N GLY A 359 -4.02 -14.35 -12.93
CA GLY A 359 -3.84 -13.42 -11.83
C GLY A 359 -5.00 -12.44 -11.67
N ARG A 360 -5.63 -11.97 -12.78
CA ARG A 360 -6.83 -11.14 -12.72
C ARG A 360 -8.00 -11.88 -12.05
N GLU A 361 -8.24 -13.14 -12.40
CA GLU A 361 -9.29 -13.93 -11.77
C GLU A 361 -9.07 -14.11 -10.28
N PHE A 362 -7.80 -14.31 -9.86
CA PHE A 362 -7.42 -14.31 -8.46
C PHE A 362 -7.73 -12.97 -7.79
N VAL A 363 -7.40 -11.84 -8.42
CA VAL A 363 -7.67 -10.50 -7.86
C VAL A 363 -9.17 -10.26 -7.74
N ILE A 364 -9.98 -10.61 -8.75
CA ILE A 364 -11.44 -10.47 -8.71
C ILE A 364 -12.02 -11.28 -7.55
N ARG A 365 -11.57 -12.50 -7.33
CA ARG A 365 -12.07 -13.39 -6.28
C ARG A 365 -11.65 -12.97 -4.88
N GLU A 366 -10.37 -12.62 -4.68
CA GLU A 366 -9.78 -12.44 -3.35
C GLU A 366 -9.59 -10.98 -2.93
N TRP A 367 -9.42 -10.07 -3.89
CA TRP A 367 -9.02 -8.69 -3.63
C TRP A 367 -10.00 -7.64 -4.13
N ASN A 368 -11.22 -8.05 -4.48
CA ASN A 368 -12.25 -7.14 -4.99
C ASN A 368 -12.57 -6.03 -3.97
N ARG A 369 -12.70 -4.80 -4.47
CA ARG A 369 -12.97 -3.60 -3.66
C ARG A 369 -14.27 -3.69 -2.86
N GLN A 370 -15.35 -4.18 -3.45
CA GLN A 370 -16.65 -4.30 -2.76
C GLN A 370 -16.54 -5.28 -1.59
N LYS A 371 -15.92 -6.45 -1.82
CA LYS A 371 -15.64 -7.43 -0.75
C LYS A 371 -14.82 -6.80 0.37
N ALA A 372 -13.80 -6.00 0.04
CA ALA A 372 -12.93 -5.37 1.02
C ALA A 372 -13.70 -4.51 2.03
N PHE A 373 -14.63 -3.67 1.56
CA PHE A 373 -15.41 -2.79 2.44
C PHE A 373 -16.56 -3.50 3.15
N VAL A 374 -17.18 -4.50 2.53
CA VAL A 374 -18.18 -5.34 3.19
C VAL A 374 -17.56 -6.11 4.37
N ASP A 375 -16.40 -6.71 4.16
CA ASP A 375 -15.69 -7.45 5.21
C ASP A 375 -15.18 -6.51 6.31
N LEU A 376 -14.68 -5.32 5.95
CA LEU A 376 -14.29 -4.31 6.93
C LEU A 376 -15.46 -3.86 7.80
N LEU A 377 -16.62 -3.56 7.19
CA LEU A 377 -17.82 -3.18 7.94
C LEU A 377 -18.22 -4.26 8.95
N ARG A 378 -18.26 -5.52 8.53
CA ARG A 378 -18.56 -6.66 9.42
C ARG A 378 -17.60 -6.74 10.62
N VAL A 379 -16.32 -6.49 10.38
CA VAL A 379 -15.32 -6.45 11.47
C VAL A 379 -15.65 -5.34 12.46
N LEU A 380 -15.85 -4.12 11.97
CA LEU A 380 -16.13 -2.95 12.81
C LEU A 380 -17.41 -3.17 13.64
N GLU A 381 -18.48 -3.66 13.02
CA GLU A 381 -19.73 -3.99 13.73
C GLU A 381 -19.53 -5.08 14.79
N THR A 382 -18.78 -6.14 14.47
CA THR A 382 -18.53 -7.23 15.42
C THR A 382 -17.78 -6.76 16.65
N VAL A 383 -16.82 -5.84 16.45
CA VAL A 383 -16.04 -5.27 17.55
C VAL A 383 -16.93 -4.40 18.45
N VAL A 384 -17.74 -3.52 17.85
CA VAL A 384 -18.67 -2.64 18.61
C VAL A 384 -19.71 -3.44 19.38
N ARG A 385 -20.34 -4.47 18.79
CA ARG A 385 -21.32 -5.32 19.47
C ARG A 385 -20.73 -6.05 20.67
N LYS A 386 -19.52 -6.61 20.54
CA LYS A 386 -18.85 -7.32 21.65
C LYS A 386 -18.54 -6.39 22.83
N ASP A 387 -18.17 -5.17 22.56
CA ASP A 387 -17.87 -4.18 23.59
C ASP A 387 -19.14 -3.77 24.35
N GLN A 388 -20.25 -3.54 23.66
CA GLN A 388 -21.54 -3.25 24.26
C GLN A 388 -22.06 -4.39 25.16
N PHE A 389 -21.83 -5.65 24.79
CA PHE A 389 -22.17 -6.81 25.62
C PHE A 389 -21.27 -6.93 26.86
N ALA A 390 -19.99 -6.61 26.75
CA ALA A 390 -19.06 -6.60 27.86
C ALA A 390 -19.42 -5.51 28.90
N ASP A 391 -19.81 -4.33 28.43
CA ASP A 391 -20.20 -3.21 29.28
C ASP A 391 -21.53 -3.48 30.02
N LYS A 392 -22.50 -4.11 29.34
CA LYS A 392 -23.77 -4.56 29.99
C LYS A 392 -23.54 -5.60 31.09
N ARG A 393 -22.59 -6.54 30.90
CA ARG A 393 -22.26 -7.52 31.94
C ARG A 393 -21.60 -6.88 33.17
N LYS A 394 -20.75 -5.86 32.95
CA LYS A 394 -20.14 -5.10 34.06
C LYS A 394 -21.18 -4.28 34.86
N ARG A 395 -22.20 -3.75 34.19
CA ARG A 395 -23.26 -2.96 34.84
C ARG A 395 -24.30 -3.83 35.56
N ASN A 396 -24.53 -5.05 35.10
CA ASN A 396 -25.53 -5.98 35.69
C ASN A 396 -24.89 -6.97 36.68
N GLY A 397 -23.60 -6.92 36.92
CA GLY A 397 -22.85 -7.78 37.82
C GLY A 397 -22.40 -7.08 39.13
N ASN A 398 -22.95 -5.88 39.41
CA ASN A 398 -22.84 -5.20 40.70
C ASN A 398 -24.21 -5.21 41.41
#